data_6f65c2107edbc8c26e133498d5c46b25
#
_entry.id   6f65c2107edbc8c26e133498d5c46b25
#
_cell.length_a   1.000
_cell.length_b   1.000
_cell.length_c   1.000
_cell.angle_alpha   90.00
_cell.angle_beta   90.00
_cell.angle_gamma   90.00
#
_symmetry.space_group_name_H-M   'P 1'
#
loop_
_entity.id
_entity.type
_entity.pdbx_description
1 polymer ?
#
loop_
_entity_poly.entity_id
_entity_poly.type
_entity_poly.pdbx_seq_one_letter_code
_entity_poly.pdbx_strand_id
1 'polypeptide(L)'
;MIKRPMPPNTDLRPLMAAPEIHEWLHATILNPDHEWFNEDHRHLMEYSVTEIAFMWAQGGYVKAGKHILGQCEKVMMMAGGWKKMRQEMWFKDTLGAVPDYLITLDANYCRDCTDAEFAALVEHEIYHMRHKPDIFGDPSFKADGRPQLELIAHDVEEFFGVVRRYGGDEAVIRMAELQDCEPEIKG
;
A
#
# COMPACT_ATOMS: atom_id res chain seq x y z
N MET A 1 21.86 4.89 6.89
CA MET A 1 20.80 4.57 5.89
C MET A 1 20.15 3.26 6.30
N ILE A 2 18.84 3.26 6.53
CA ILE A 2 18.07 2.05 6.88
C ILE A 2 17.89 1.24 5.60
N LYS A 3 18.39 0.00 5.61
CA LYS A 3 18.37 -0.86 4.43
C LYS A 3 16.94 -1.37 4.16
N ARG A 4 16.48 -1.28 2.90
CA ARG A 4 15.18 -1.82 2.53
C ARG A 4 15.10 -3.34 2.77
N PRO A 5 13.91 -3.86 3.10
CA PRO A 5 13.69 -5.30 3.18
C PRO A 5 13.90 -5.98 1.83
N MET A 6 14.49 -7.17 1.88
CA MET A 6 14.69 -7.99 0.69
C MET A 6 13.79 -9.22 0.75
N PRO A 7 13.07 -9.54 -0.33
CA PRO A 7 12.27 -10.75 -0.38
C PRO A 7 13.14 -11.99 -0.13
N PRO A 8 12.65 -12.98 0.64
CA PRO A 8 13.40 -14.21 0.85
C PRO A 8 13.58 -14.98 -0.45
N ASN A 9 14.74 -15.61 -0.60
CA ASN A 9 15.07 -16.39 -1.79
C ASN A 9 14.51 -17.82 -1.67
N THR A 10 13.16 -17.95 -1.73
CA THR A 10 12.50 -19.25 -1.63
C THR A 10 11.40 -19.39 -2.69
N ASP A 11 11.54 -20.39 -3.55
CA ASP A 11 10.52 -20.74 -4.56
C ASP A 11 9.38 -21.60 -3.99
N LEU A 12 9.36 -21.83 -2.67
CA LEU A 12 8.52 -22.86 -2.07
C LEU A 12 7.12 -22.39 -1.63
N ARG A 13 6.91 -21.08 -1.50
CA ARG A 13 5.63 -20.52 -1.05
C ARG A 13 5.21 -19.36 -1.93
N PRO A 14 4.03 -19.43 -2.55
CA PRO A 14 3.54 -18.34 -3.41
C PRO A 14 3.28 -17.04 -2.65
N LEU A 15 2.95 -17.13 -1.36
CA LEU A 15 2.70 -16.00 -0.47
C LEU A 15 3.43 -16.21 0.86
N MET A 16 4.08 -15.16 1.37
CA MET A 16 4.81 -15.17 2.65
C MET A 16 4.58 -13.87 3.41
N ALA A 17 4.43 -13.96 4.73
CA ALA A 17 4.39 -12.78 5.60
C ALA A 17 5.68 -11.95 5.44
N ALA A 18 5.54 -10.62 5.48
CA ALA A 18 6.64 -9.68 5.33
C ALA A 18 6.58 -8.59 6.43
N PRO A 19 6.64 -8.94 7.72
CA PRO A 19 6.56 -7.96 8.81
C PRO A 19 7.70 -6.95 8.77
N GLU A 20 8.83 -7.30 8.20
CA GLU A 20 10.00 -6.43 8.01
C GLU A 20 9.70 -5.21 7.12
N ILE A 21 8.70 -5.28 6.23
CA ILE A 21 8.28 -4.10 5.43
C ILE A 21 7.56 -3.10 6.33
N HIS A 22 6.71 -3.56 7.23
CA HIS A 22 6.03 -2.69 8.19
C HIS A 22 7.04 -2.00 9.13
N GLU A 23 8.04 -2.73 9.63
CA GLU A 23 9.12 -2.18 10.46
C GLU A 23 9.94 -1.13 9.69
N TRP A 24 10.28 -1.42 8.44
CA TRP A 24 10.98 -0.48 7.56
C TRP A 24 10.14 0.77 7.28
N LEU A 25 8.85 0.63 6.99
CA LEU A 25 7.93 1.74 6.76
C LEU A 25 7.88 2.68 7.97
N HIS A 26 7.77 2.13 9.18
CA HIS A 26 7.79 2.91 10.42
C HIS A 26 9.16 3.55 10.73
N ALA A 27 10.25 2.95 10.26
CA ALA A 27 11.59 3.48 10.47
C ALA A 27 12.00 4.54 9.42
N THR A 28 11.25 4.68 8.32
CA THR A 28 11.55 5.57 7.19
C THR A 28 10.40 6.53 6.89
N ILE A 29 9.44 6.14 6.06
CA ILE A 29 8.36 6.99 5.54
C ILE A 29 7.46 7.55 6.66
N LEU A 30 7.24 6.79 7.74
CA LEU A 30 6.46 7.23 8.90
C LEU A 30 7.30 7.83 10.04
N ASN A 31 8.62 7.94 9.89
CA ASN A 31 9.51 8.47 10.91
C ASN A 31 9.83 9.95 10.65
N PRO A 32 9.36 10.90 11.49
CA PRO A 32 9.61 12.33 11.29
C PRO A 32 11.10 12.74 11.27
N ASP A 33 11.99 11.91 11.80
CA ASP A 33 13.44 12.15 11.83
C ASP A 33 14.16 11.56 10.60
N HIS A 34 13.46 10.88 9.69
CA HIS A 34 14.04 10.28 8.50
C HIS A 34 13.85 11.16 7.27
N GLU A 35 14.85 11.18 6.36
CA GLU A 35 14.83 11.99 5.13
C GLU A 35 13.67 11.67 4.18
N TRP A 36 13.09 10.45 4.27
CA TRP A 36 11.96 10.00 3.48
C TRP A 36 10.61 10.13 4.20
N PHE A 37 10.57 10.86 5.32
CA PHE A 37 9.34 11.10 6.03
C PHE A 37 8.30 11.80 5.14
N ASN A 38 7.08 11.26 5.12
CA ASN A 38 5.96 11.87 4.43
C ASN A 38 4.80 12.15 5.40
N GLU A 39 4.50 13.44 5.58
CA GLU A 39 3.42 13.92 6.46
C GLU A 39 2.03 13.41 6.03
N ASP A 40 1.82 13.14 4.73
CA ASP A 40 0.55 12.64 4.20
C ASP A 40 0.14 11.31 4.84
N HIS A 41 1.12 10.53 5.32
CA HIS A 41 0.89 9.21 5.93
C HIS A 41 0.88 9.22 7.46
N ARG A 42 0.91 10.37 8.11
CA ARG A 42 0.90 10.49 9.58
C ARG A 42 -0.24 9.70 10.24
N HIS A 43 -1.39 9.61 9.58
CA HIS A 43 -2.57 8.88 10.06
C HIS A 43 -2.36 7.35 10.17
N LEU A 44 -1.27 6.81 9.63
CA LEU A 44 -0.91 5.39 9.69
C LEU A 44 0.03 5.04 10.85
N MET A 45 0.64 6.04 11.51
CA MET A 45 1.70 5.83 12.51
C MET A 45 1.26 4.99 13.72
N GLU A 46 -0.02 5.00 14.07
CA GLU A 46 -0.56 4.28 15.23
C GLU A 46 -1.03 2.84 14.90
N TYR A 47 -0.89 2.41 13.65
CA TYR A 47 -1.29 1.09 13.22
C TYR A 47 -0.16 0.07 13.38
N SER A 48 -0.47 -1.07 14.00
CA SER A 48 0.48 -2.16 14.24
C SER A 48 0.65 -3.06 13.01
N VAL A 49 1.73 -3.85 13.00
CA VAL A 49 2.00 -4.88 11.98
C VAL A 49 0.89 -5.94 11.85
N THR A 50 0.07 -6.12 12.88
CA THR A 50 -1.07 -7.05 12.86
C THR A 50 -2.35 -6.42 12.34
N GLU A 51 -2.40 -5.11 12.15
CA GLU A 51 -3.55 -4.37 11.62
C GLU A 51 -3.34 -3.95 10.16
N ILE A 52 -2.13 -3.49 9.81
CA ILE A 52 -1.68 -3.29 8.42
C ILE A 52 -0.56 -4.29 8.16
N ALA A 53 -0.91 -5.43 7.60
CA ALA A 53 0.04 -6.50 7.34
C ALA A 53 0.60 -6.42 5.92
N PHE A 54 1.83 -6.89 5.77
CA PHE A 54 2.51 -6.99 4.47
C PHE A 54 2.78 -8.45 4.11
N MET A 55 2.74 -8.74 2.81
CA MET A 55 3.09 -10.04 2.25
C MET A 55 3.98 -9.89 1.01
N TRP A 56 4.88 -10.85 0.85
CA TRP A 56 5.56 -11.11 -0.42
C TRP A 56 4.74 -12.10 -1.25
N ALA A 57 4.50 -11.77 -2.53
CA ALA A 57 4.02 -12.72 -3.54
C ALA A 57 5.18 -13.13 -4.45
N GLN A 58 5.31 -14.42 -4.76
CA GLN A 58 6.32 -14.91 -5.71
C GLN A 58 5.83 -14.68 -7.15
N GLY A 59 6.03 -13.43 -7.60
CA GLY A 59 5.59 -12.92 -8.89
C GLY A 59 4.23 -12.22 -8.85
N GLY A 60 4.16 -11.13 -9.60
CA GLY A 60 2.95 -10.40 -9.84
C GLY A 60 1.99 -11.13 -10.78
N TYR A 61 0.87 -10.52 -11.08
CA TYR A 61 -0.09 -11.00 -12.06
C TYR A 61 -0.48 -9.89 -13.04
N VAL A 62 -1.12 -10.28 -14.14
CA VAL A 62 -1.58 -9.33 -15.16
C VAL A 62 -3.09 -9.11 -15.00
N LYS A 63 -3.51 -7.84 -14.86
CA LYS A 63 -4.91 -7.42 -14.84
C LYS A 63 -5.12 -6.36 -15.91
N ALA A 64 -6.09 -6.57 -16.79
CA ALA A 64 -6.40 -5.64 -17.88
C ALA A 64 -5.14 -5.22 -18.72
N GLY A 65 -4.20 -6.15 -18.93
CA GLY A 65 -2.96 -5.89 -19.69
C GLY A 65 -1.84 -5.18 -18.92
N LYS A 66 -2.07 -4.83 -17.65
CA LYS A 66 -1.06 -4.21 -16.77
C LYS A 66 -0.50 -5.23 -15.78
N HIS A 67 0.81 -5.22 -15.58
CA HIS A 67 1.45 -5.94 -14.47
C HIS A 67 1.09 -5.28 -13.14
N ILE A 68 0.62 -6.09 -12.20
CA ILE A 68 0.32 -5.65 -10.83
C ILE A 68 1.51 -6.03 -9.95
N LEU A 69 2.19 -5.01 -9.46
CA LEU A 69 3.41 -5.14 -8.64
C LEU A 69 3.11 -5.04 -7.15
N GLY A 70 2.00 -4.40 -6.80
CA GLY A 70 1.49 -4.26 -5.45
C GLY A 70 -0.03 -4.29 -5.44
N GLN A 71 -0.61 -4.57 -4.28
CA GLN A 71 -2.05 -4.49 -4.05
C GLN A 71 -2.31 -4.19 -2.58
N CYS A 72 -3.04 -3.11 -2.32
CA CYS A 72 -3.62 -2.82 -1.02
C CYS A 72 -5.08 -3.26 -0.99
N GLU A 73 -5.47 -4.02 0.04
CA GLU A 73 -6.85 -4.47 0.21
C GLU A 73 -7.32 -4.36 1.67
N LYS A 74 -8.59 -4.04 1.86
CA LYS A 74 -9.26 -4.19 3.15
C LYS A 74 -9.67 -5.63 3.33
N VAL A 75 -9.22 -6.25 4.42
CA VAL A 75 -9.54 -7.65 4.69
C VAL A 75 -10.99 -7.78 5.14
N MET A 76 -11.81 -8.39 4.29
CA MET A 76 -13.22 -8.65 4.58
C MET A 76 -13.53 -10.13 4.44
N MET A 77 -14.09 -10.71 5.51
CA MET A 77 -14.53 -12.11 5.47
C MET A 77 -15.90 -12.21 4.79
N MET A 78 -15.90 -12.30 3.46
CA MET A 78 -17.11 -12.39 2.62
C MET A 78 -17.79 -13.75 2.68
N ALA A 79 -17.58 -14.53 3.74
CA ALA A 79 -18.12 -15.87 3.90
C ALA A 79 -18.58 -16.10 5.34
N GLY A 80 -19.53 -17.04 5.52
CA GLY A 80 -19.98 -17.49 6.83
C GLY A 80 -19.55 -18.92 7.16
N GLY A 81 -19.81 -19.35 8.40
CA GLY A 81 -19.61 -20.71 8.86
C GLY A 81 -18.14 -21.19 8.72
N TRP A 82 -17.95 -22.43 8.33
CA TRP A 82 -16.63 -23.06 8.24
C TRP A 82 -15.70 -22.40 7.20
N LYS A 83 -16.25 -21.77 6.17
CA LYS A 83 -15.45 -21.05 5.17
C LYS A 83 -14.79 -19.84 5.80
N LYS A 84 -15.52 -19.07 6.62
CA LYS A 84 -15.00 -17.96 7.40
C LYS A 84 -13.90 -18.44 8.36
N MET A 85 -14.19 -19.51 9.11
CA MET A 85 -13.22 -20.06 10.06
C MET A 85 -11.89 -20.48 9.39
N ARG A 86 -11.95 -21.11 8.19
CA ARG A 86 -10.72 -21.46 7.45
C ARG A 86 -9.93 -20.22 6.99
N GLN A 87 -10.62 -19.15 6.57
CA GLN A 87 -9.97 -17.92 6.18
C GLN A 87 -9.30 -17.23 7.37
N GLU A 88 -10.02 -17.12 8.51
CA GLU A 88 -9.46 -16.55 9.74
C GLU A 88 -8.26 -17.38 10.26
N MET A 89 -8.35 -18.71 10.20
CA MET A 89 -7.27 -19.59 10.61
C MET A 89 -6.03 -19.39 9.74
N TRP A 90 -6.20 -19.30 8.41
CA TRP A 90 -5.09 -19.05 7.51
C TRP A 90 -4.39 -17.71 7.80
N PHE A 91 -5.14 -16.64 8.04
CA PHE A 91 -4.55 -15.35 8.42
C PHE A 91 -3.80 -15.44 9.75
N LYS A 92 -4.40 -16.05 10.77
CA LYS A 92 -3.77 -16.21 12.08
C LYS A 92 -2.50 -17.06 12.02
N ASP A 93 -2.51 -18.14 11.25
CA ASP A 93 -1.36 -19.03 11.09
C ASP A 93 -0.24 -18.37 10.26
N THR A 94 -0.58 -17.47 9.32
CA THR A 94 0.38 -16.86 8.41
C THR A 94 0.89 -15.50 8.93
N LEU A 95 0.00 -14.67 9.51
CA LEU A 95 0.28 -13.28 9.90
C LEU A 95 0.18 -13.04 11.41
N GLY A 96 -0.19 -14.07 12.19
CA GLY A 96 -0.40 -13.96 13.64
C GLY A 96 -1.77 -13.40 14.03
N ALA A 97 -2.47 -12.72 13.15
CA ALA A 97 -3.80 -12.14 13.36
C ALA A 97 -4.57 -12.05 12.02
N VAL A 98 -5.84 -11.69 12.08
CA VAL A 98 -6.60 -11.23 10.89
C VAL A 98 -6.40 -9.73 10.80
N PRO A 99 -5.68 -9.21 9.79
CA PRO A 99 -5.44 -7.78 9.70
C PRO A 99 -6.68 -7.02 9.23
N ASP A 100 -6.71 -5.70 9.47
CA ASP A 100 -7.71 -4.80 8.89
C ASP A 100 -7.40 -4.55 7.40
N TYR A 101 -6.11 -4.41 7.08
CA TYR A 101 -5.59 -4.15 5.73
C TYR A 101 -4.41 -5.07 5.43
N LEU A 102 -4.33 -5.47 4.17
CA LEU A 102 -3.25 -6.31 3.67
C LEU A 102 -2.64 -5.67 2.43
N ILE A 103 -1.32 -5.51 2.45
CA ILE A 103 -0.53 -5.07 1.31
C ILE A 103 0.31 -6.25 0.83
N THR A 104 0.16 -6.61 -0.43
CA THR A 104 0.93 -7.68 -1.08
C THR A 104 1.82 -7.08 -2.15
N LEU A 105 3.12 -7.36 -2.12
CA LEU A 105 4.10 -6.87 -3.09
C LEU A 105 4.73 -8.02 -3.89
N ASP A 106 5.00 -7.77 -5.18
CA ASP A 106 5.73 -8.71 -6.04
C ASP A 106 7.18 -8.83 -5.60
N ALA A 107 7.53 -10.00 -5.05
CA ALA A 107 8.87 -10.30 -4.56
C ALA A 107 9.92 -10.29 -5.69
N ASN A 108 9.56 -10.67 -6.93
CA ASN A 108 10.50 -10.68 -8.04
C ASN A 108 10.88 -9.24 -8.43
N TYR A 109 9.88 -8.37 -8.60
CA TYR A 109 10.14 -6.95 -8.83
C TYR A 109 10.95 -6.33 -7.69
N CYS A 110 10.52 -6.53 -6.45
CA CYS A 110 11.19 -5.96 -5.27
C CYS A 110 12.61 -6.48 -5.04
N ARG A 111 12.99 -7.61 -5.62
CA ARG A 111 14.37 -8.11 -5.56
C ARG A 111 15.32 -7.28 -6.40
N ASP A 112 14.86 -6.86 -7.59
CA ASP A 112 15.70 -6.27 -8.62
C ASP A 112 15.59 -4.73 -8.69
N CYS A 113 14.55 -4.12 -8.08
CA CYS A 113 14.36 -2.68 -8.08
C CYS A 113 15.37 -1.95 -7.17
N THR A 114 15.52 -0.65 -7.39
CA THR A 114 16.30 0.25 -6.52
C THR A 114 15.58 0.52 -5.19
N ASP A 115 16.27 1.11 -4.22
CA ASP A 115 15.66 1.48 -2.94
C ASP A 115 14.57 2.55 -3.11
N ALA A 116 14.75 3.50 -4.04
CA ALA A 116 13.74 4.52 -4.36
C ALA A 116 12.50 3.90 -5.04
N GLU A 117 12.68 2.97 -5.98
CA GLU A 117 11.56 2.26 -6.61
C GLU A 117 10.79 1.38 -5.62
N PHE A 118 11.50 0.75 -4.68
CA PHE A 118 10.85 0.01 -3.59
C PHE A 118 10.04 0.94 -2.69
N ALA A 119 10.63 2.07 -2.27
CA ALA A 119 9.92 3.07 -1.47
C ALA A 119 8.69 3.60 -2.20
N ALA A 120 8.81 3.94 -3.48
CA ALA A 120 7.72 4.41 -4.31
C ALA A 120 6.58 3.37 -4.41
N LEU A 121 6.90 2.08 -4.54
CA LEU A 121 5.89 1.01 -4.58
C LEU A 121 5.17 0.88 -3.22
N VAL A 122 5.91 0.85 -2.10
CA VAL A 122 5.30 0.78 -0.76
C VAL A 122 4.42 2.01 -0.53
N GLU A 123 4.92 3.18 -0.87
CA GLU A 123 4.20 4.44 -0.69
C GLU A 123 2.95 4.52 -1.57
N HIS A 124 3.00 4.02 -2.81
CA HIS A 124 1.84 3.88 -3.69
C HIS A 124 0.72 3.06 -3.02
N GLU A 125 1.07 1.93 -2.42
CA GLU A 125 0.07 1.06 -1.77
C GLU A 125 -0.51 1.68 -0.49
N ILE A 126 0.27 2.44 0.28
CA ILE A 126 -0.26 3.11 1.46
C ILE A 126 -1.06 4.38 1.13
N TYR A 127 -0.85 5.02 -0.04
CA TYR A 127 -1.74 6.09 -0.52
C TYR A 127 -3.17 5.63 -0.77
N HIS A 128 -3.39 4.34 -1.03
CA HIS A 128 -4.73 3.79 -1.08
C HIS A 128 -5.46 3.85 0.27
N MET A 129 -4.76 4.01 1.39
CA MET A 129 -5.35 4.12 2.74
C MET A 129 -5.36 5.56 3.20
N ARG A 130 -6.49 6.25 3.08
CA ARG A 130 -6.61 7.61 3.61
C ARG A 130 -7.36 7.67 4.93
N HIS A 131 -7.16 8.73 5.68
CA HIS A 131 -7.99 9.08 6.82
C HIS A 131 -9.43 9.33 6.35
N LYS A 132 -10.37 8.52 6.80
CA LYS A 132 -11.77 8.60 6.37
C LYS A 132 -12.40 9.90 6.86
N PRO A 133 -12.99 10.73 5.99
CA PRO A 133 -13.78 11.88 6.42
C PRO A 133 -15.13 11.44 7.01
N ASP A 134 -15.66 12.23 7.92
CA ASP A 134 -17.05 12.11 8.37
C ASP A 134 -18.02 12.77 7.36
N ILE A 135 -19.31 12.89 7.74
CA ILE A 135 -20.36 13.49 6.88
C ILE A 135 -20.18 15.00 6.65
N PHE A 136 -19.32 15.66 7.42
CA PHE A 136 -19.01 17.09 7.30
C PHE A 136 -17.66 17.33 6.60
N GLY A 137 -16.91 16.27 6.29
CA GLY A 137 -15.59 16.32 5.70
C GLY A 137 -14.45 16.37 6.70
N ASP A 138 -14.74 16.34 8.01
CA ASP A 138 -13.74 16.32 9.06
C ASP A 138 -13.17 14.91 9.27
N PRO A 139 -11.90 14.77 9.73
CA PRO A 139 -11.31 13.47 10.01
C PRO A 139 -12.09 12.65 11.04
N SER A 140 -12.46 11.41 10.71
CA SER A 140 -13.18 10.51 11.61
C SER A 140 -12.22 9.60 12.39
N PHE A 141 -12.60 9.24 13.61
CA PHE A 141 -11.78 8.43 14.51
C PHE A 141 -12.52 7.18 14.97
N LYS A 142 -11.77 6.12 15.26
CA LYS A 142 -12.26 4.92 15.92
C LYS A 142 -12.59 5.22 17.40
N ALA A 143 -13.29 4.32 18.08
CA ALA A 143 -13.63 4.48 19.50
C ALA A 143 -12.40 4.55 20.44
N ASP A 144 -11.26 4.03 20.00
CA ASP A 144 -9.97 4.08 20.70
C ASP A 144 -9.16 5.36 20.40
N GLY A 145 -9.72 6.31 19.64
CA GLY A 145 -9.11 7.59 19.31
C GLY A 145 -8.19 7.56 18.07
N ARG A 146 -7.91 6.40 17.48
CA ARG A 146 -7.07 6.29 16.29
C ARG A 146 -7.82 6.73 15.02
N PRO A 147 -7.11 7.23 14.00
CA PRO A 147 -7.70 7.56 12.71
C PRO A 147 -8.52 6.41 12.14
N GLN A 148 -9.71 6.68 11.62
CA GLN A 148 -10.47 5.69 10.87
C GLN A 148 -10.00 5.71 9.42
N LEU A 149 -9.63 4.55 8.86
CA LEU A 149 -9.15 4.45 7.48
C LEU A 149 -10.25 4.00 6.52
N GLU A 150 -10.12 4.45 5.27
CA GLU A 150 -10.84 3.90 4.12
C GLU A 150 -9.91 3.71 2.93
N LEU A 151 -10.28 2.81 2.00
CA LEU A 151 -9.55 2.65 0.74
C LEU A 151 -10.09 3.62 -0.31
N ILE A 152 -9.17 4.21 -1.07
CA ILE A 152 -9.45 5.07 -2.22
C ILE A 152 -8.82 4.52 -3.49
N ALA A 153 -9.37 4.90 -4.64
CA ALA A 153 -8.79 4.66 -5.96
C ALA A 153 -7.64 5.63 -6.24
N HIS A 154 -6.95 5.44 -7.37
CA HIS A 154 -5.95 6.38 -7.87
C HIS A 154 -6.58 7.73 -8.18
N ASP A 155 -5.80 8.80 -8.07
CA ASP A 155 -6.25 10.16 -8.35
C ASP A 155 -6.57 10.38 -9.84
N VAL A 156 -5.92 9.63 -10.73
CA VAL A 156 -6.08 9.75 -12.18
C VAL A 156 -6.37 8.38 -12.81
N GLU A 157 -7.58 8.24 -13.40
CA GLU A 157 -7.96 7.09 -14.23
C GLU A 157 -8.58 7.62 -15.54
N GLU A 158 -7.75 7.78 -16.61
CA GLU A 158 -8.23 8.29 -17.88
C GLU A 158 -7.54 7.61 -19.08
N PHE A 159 -8.22 7.62 -20.22
CA PHE A 159 -7.67 7.08 -21.46
C PHE A 159 -6.95 8.17 -22.28
N PHE A 160 -5.73 7.92 -22.71
CA PHE A 160 -4.98 8.84 -23.57
C PHE A 160 -5.78 9.32 -24.80
N GLY A 161 -6.65 8.47 -25.36
CA GLY A 161 -7.50 8.81 -26.49
C GLY A 161 -8.57 9.86 -26.13
N VAL A 162 -9.11 9.83 -24.91
CA VAL A 162 -10.07 10.81 -24.39
C VAL A 162 -9.36 12.12 -24.13
N VAL A 163 -8.25 12.10 -23.39
CA VAL A 163 -7.44 13.29 -23.09
C VAL A 163 -7.02 14.01 -24.38
N ARG A 164 -6.54 13.27 -25.38
CA ARG A 164 -6.13 13.85 -26.67
C ARG A 164 -7.26 14.55 -27.43
N ARG A 165 -8.49 14.06 -27.34
CA ARG A 165 -9.63 14.57 -28.12
C ARG A 165 -10.42 15.66 -27.41
N TYR A 166 -10.53 15.58 -26.10
CA TYR A 166 -11.45 16.42 -25.31
C TYR A 166 -10.75 17.23 -24.22
N GLY A 167 -9.44 17.02 -24.04
CA GLY A 167 -8.68 17.57 -22.93
C GLY A 167 -8.77 16.67 -21.69
N GLY A 168 -7.88 16.92 -20.72
CA GLY A 168 -7.90 16.27 -19.42
C GLY A 168 -8.77 17.04 -18.44
N ASP A 169 -9.26 16.35 -17.42
CA ASP A 169 -9.85 16.99 -16.25
C ASP A 169 -8.77 17.65 -15.36
N GLU A 170 -9.17 18.21 -14.24
CA GLU A 170 -8.26 18.90 -13.31
C GLU A 170 -7.17 17.95 -12.77
N ALA A 171 -7.49 16.68 -12.51
CA ALA A 171 -6.54 15.68 -12.00
C ALA A 171 -5.46 15.34 -13.05
N VAL A 172 -5.86 15.18 -14.32
CA VAL A 172 -4.92 14.96 -15.44
C VAL A 172 -4.01 16.15 -15.65
N ILE A 173 -4.55 17.38 -15.58
CA ILE A 173 -3.76 18.61 -15.72
C ILE A 173 -2.73 18.72 -14.60
N ARG A 174 -3.14 18.51 -13.35
CA ARG A 174 -2.25 18.53 -12.19
C ARG A 174 -1.15 17.47 -12.30
N MET A 175 -1.47 16.25 -12.75
CA MET A 175 -0.48 15.20 -12.98
C MET A 175 0.56 15.59 -14.03
N ALA A 176 0.14 16.26 -15.13
CA ALA A 176 1.05 16.74 -16.15
C ALA A 176 1.98 17.85 -15.62
N GLU A 177 1.48 18.76 -14.79
CA GLU A 177 2.28 19.82 -14.15
C GLU A 177 3.33 19.21 -13.19
N LEU A 178 2.96 18.18 -12.40
CA LEU A 178 3.87 17.49 -11.49
C LEU A 178 4.98 16.74 -12.22
N GLN A 179 4.75 16.25 -13.42
CA GLN A 179 5.76 15.54 -14.21
C GLN A 179 6.95 16.45 -14.59
N ASP A 180 6.73 17.76 -14.70
CA ASP A 180 7.80 18.73 -15.03
C ASP A 180 8.59 19.16 -13.78
N CYS A 181 8.20 18.71 -12.58
CA CYS A 181 8.93 18.97 -11.34
C CYS A 181 10.04 17.94 -11.12
N GLU A 182 11.15 18.36 -10.47
CA GLU A 182 12.14 17.42 -10.02
C GLU A 182 11.58 16.54 -8.88
N PRO A 183 11.82 15.21 -8.88
CA PRO A 183 11.43 14.34 -7.78
C PRO A 183 12.12 14.74 -6.47
N GLU A 184 11.40 14.70 -5.36
CA GLU A 184 11.95 14.96 -4.02
C GLU A 184 12.92 13.85 -3.59
N ILE A 185 12.60 12.60 -3.93
CA ILE A 185 13.46 11.42 -3.68
C ILE A 185 14.13 11.03 -4.99
N LYS A 186 15.46 11.10 -5.01
CA LYS A 186 16.28 10.70 -6.16
C LYS A 186 16.83 9.30 -5.94
N GLY A 187 16.67 8.43 -6.95
CA GLY A 187 17.20 7.07 -6.97
C GLY A 187 18.71 6.99 -7.24
#